data_39a928ffaa48731d4f73f8261efa5b97
#
_entry.id   39a928ffaa48731d4f73f8261efa5b97
#
_cell.length_a   1.000
_cell.length_b   1.000
_cell.length_c   1.000
_cell.angle_alpha   90.00
_cell.angle_beta   90.00
_cell.angle_gamma   90.00
#
_symmetry.space_group_name_H-M   'P 1'
#
loop_
_entity.id
_entity.type
_entity.pdbx_description
1 polymer ?
#
loop_
_entity_poly.entity_id
_entity_poly.type
_entity_poly.pdbx_seq_one_letter_code
_entity_poly.pdbx_strand_id
1 'polypeptide(L)'
;MPTRGRPRSFDRDEALASAMRVFWAKGYADASMADLTGAMGINSPSLYAAFGSKEQLFREAVRLYERSNGGVLCDAMASATAREAIEAMLLATAGAADIQDRPSGCLVVLSAAHPDALPPAACADLKDIREGTLAAFEERLRQGREAGEIAPDADLAAMAAFYATVQQGMAFRARNGATADELRGT
;
A
#
# COMPACT_ATOMS: atom_id res chain seq x y z
N MET A 1 -37.85 17.10 -11.21
CA MET A 1 -37.59 16.88 -9.77
C MET A 1 -36.65 15.72 -9.67
N PRO A 2 -35.39 15.87 -9.20
CA PRO A 2 -34.51 14.71 -8.99
C PRO A 2 -35.04 13.92 -7.79
N THR A 3 -35.32 12.66 -7.99
CA THR A 3 -35.70 11.70 -6.93
C THR A 3 -34.52 11.54 -5.98
N ARG A 4 -34.65 12.08 -4.79
CA ARG A 4 -33.73 11.91 -3.68
C ARG A 4 -33.74 10.42 -3.31
N GLY A 5 -32.69 9.67 -3.72
CA GLY A 5 -32.53 8.26 -3.37
C GLY A 5 -32.59 8.10 -1.85
N ARG A 6 -33.16 6.96 -1.41
CA ARG A 6 -33.24 6.59 0.01
C ARG A 6 -31.85 6.76 0.66
N PRO A 7 -31.71 7.41 1.81
CA PRO A 7 -30.42 7.56 2.49
C PRO A 7 -29.74 6.19 2.63
N ARG A 8 -28.45 6.10 2.29
CA ARG A 8 -27.67 4.88 2.53
C ARG A 8 -27.75 4.52 3.99
N SER A 9 -28.07 3.28 4.31
CA SER A 9 -28.22 2.80 5.71
C SER A 9 -26.87 2.52 6.39
N PHE A 10 -25.72 2.81 5.75
CA PHE A 10 -24.38 2.55 6.25
C PHE A 10 -23.40 3.65 5.80
N ASP A 11 -22.34 3.82 6.56
CA ASP A 11 -21.22 4.68 6.18
C ASP A 11 -20.35 3.98 5.13
N ARG A 12 -20.21 4.63 3.95
CA ARG A 12 -19.49 4.06 2.81
C ARG A 12 -17.99 4.00 3.05
N ASP A 13 -17.44 5.00 3.74
CA ASP A 13 -16.00 5.10 3.98
C ASP A 13 -15.56 4.10 5.05
N GLU A 14 -16.36 3.90 6.09
CA GLU A 14 -16.14 2.83 7.08
C GLU A 14 -16.25 1.43 6.45
N ALA A 15 -17.23 1.22 5.59
CA ALA A 15 -17.39 -0.03 4.85
C ALA A 15 -16.19 -0.29 3.92
N LEU A 16 -15.70 0.74 3.20
CA LEU A 16 -14.53 0.64 2.35
C LEU A 16 -13.25 0.33 3.17
N ALA A 17 -13.08 0.95 4.33
CA ALA A 17 -11.96 0.68 5.22
C ALA A 17 -11.99 -0.77 5.75
N SER A 18 -13.18 -1.29 6.03
CA SER A 18 -13.37 -2.68 6.45
C SER A 18 -13.04 -3.66 5.32
N ALA A 19 -13.50 -3.38 4.10
CA ALA A 19 -13.15 -4.18 2.91
C ALA A 19 -11.63 -4.15 2.63
N MET A 20 -11.00 -3.00 2.77
CA MET A 20 -9.54 -2.85 2.62
C MET A 20 -8.78 -3.79 3.57
N ARG A 21 -9.18 -3.87 4.85
CA ARG A 21 -8.56 -4.80 5.80
C ARG A 21 -8.74 -6.26 5.41
N VAL A 22 -9.91 -6.64 4.88
CA VAL A 22 -10.16 -8.01 4.38
C VAL A 22 -9.24 -8.34 3.21
N PHE A 23 -9.15 -7.46 2.21
CA PHE A 23 -8.25 -7.65 1.08
C PHE A 23 -6.78 -7.68 1.51
N TRP A 24 -6.40 -6.85 2.47
CA TRP A 24 -5.04 -6.84 2.99
C TRP A 24 -4.68 -8.13 3.72
N ALA A 25 -5.63 -8.67 4.51
CA ALA A 25 -5.42 -9.91 5.26
C ALA A 25 -5.38 -11.16 4.35
N LYS A 26 -6.32 -11.25 3.40
CA LYS A 26 -6.59 -12.47 2.61
C LYS A 26 -6.06 -12.40 1.17
N GLY A 27 -5.79 -11.22 0.64
CA GLY A 27 -5.58 -11.01 -0.80
C GLY A 27 -6.90 -10.92 -1.56
N TYR A 28 -6.80 -10.59 -2.86
CA TYR A 28 -7.99 -10.42 -3.72
C TYR A 28 -8.73 -11.74 -3.96
N ALA A 29 -8.00 -12.83 -4.32
CA ALA A 29 -8.62 -14.09 -4.69
C ALA A 29 -9.42 -14.70 -3.53
N ASP A 30 -8.80 -14.80 -2.36
CA ASP A 30 -9.33 -15.51 -1.20
C ASP A 30 -10.32 -14.68 -0.37
N ALA A 31 -10.42 -13.38 -0.61
CA ALA A 31 -11.45 -12.54 -0.01
C ALA A 31 -12.82 -12.86 -0.65
N SER A 32 -13.62 -13.70 0.01
CA SER A 32 -14.96 -14.06 -0.47
C SER A 32 -15.95 -12.89 -0.34
N MET A 33 -17.05 -12.94 -1.10
CA MET A 33 -18.15 -11.96 -0.95
C MET A 33 -18.77 -12.00 0.45
N ALA A 34 -18.80 -13.17 1.09
CA ALA A 34 -19.28 -13.33 2.46
C ALA A 34 -18.33 -12.64 3.47
N ASP A 35 -17.01 -12.79 3.30
CA ASP A 35 -16.03 -12.08 4.14
C ASP A 35 -16.19 -10.57 4.02
N LEU A 36 -16.29 -10.07 2.78
CA LEU A 36 -16.44 -8.65 2.50
C LEU A 36 -17.73 -8.08 3.11
N THR A 37 -18.87 -8.67 2.79
CA THR A 37 -20.16 -8.20 3.31
C THR A 37 -20.27 -8.31 4.82
N GLY A 38 -19.71 -9.38 5.42
CA GLY A 38 -19.64 -9.57 6.85
C GLY A 38 -18.81 -8.48 7.55
N ALA A 39 -17.60 -8.21 7.03
CA ALA A 39 -16.74 -7.17 7.59
C ALA A 39 -17.28 -5.75 7.40
N MET A 40 -17.96 -5.49 6.27
CA MET A 40 -18.57 -4.20 5.94
C MET A 40 -19.90 -3.96 6.68
N GLY A 41 -20.50 -4.99 7.29
CA GLY A 41 -21.82 -4.90 7.95
C GLY A 41 -22.97 -4.64 6.98
N ILE A 42 -22.86 -5.05 5.71
CA ILE A 42 -23.85 -4.81 4.66
C ILE A 42 -24.17 -6.09 3.89
N ASN A 43 -25.31 -6.12 3.20
CA ASN A 43 -25.65 -7.24 2.31
C ASN A 43 -25.04 -7.07 0.91
N SER A 44 -25.00 -8.17 0.14
CA SER A 44 -24.46 -8.18 -1.22
C SER A 44 -25.13 -7.17 -2.17
N PRO A 45 -26.47 -7.02 -2.22
CA PRO A 45 -27.11 -5.99 -3.03
C PRO A 45 -26.64 -4.57 -2.71
N SER A 46 -26.45 -4.24 -1.42
CA SER A 46 -25.94 -2.93 -0.99
C SER A 46 -24.48 -2.74 -1.41
N LEU A 47 -23.64 -3.78 -1.33
CA LEU A 47 -22.25 -3.73 -1.80
C LEU A 47 -22.20 -3.42 -3.30
N TYR A 48 -22.93 -4.18 -4.12
CA TYR A 48 -22.95 -3.95 -5.56
C TYR A 48 -23.52 -2.57 -5.93
N ALA A 49 -24.54 -2.10 -5.22
CA ALA A 49 -25.11 -0.78 -5.44
C ALA A 49 -24.14 0.36 -5.09
N ALA A 50 -23.26 0.14 -4.08
CA ALA A 50 -22.33 1.17 -3.62
C ALA A 50 -20.98 1.16 -4.34
N PHE A 51 -20.48 -0.02 -4.73
CA PHE A 51 -19.12 -0.23 -5.22
C PHE A 51 -19.05 -0.91 -6.61
N GLY A 52 -20.18 -1.34 -7.16
CA GLY A 52 -20.29 -1.93 -8.49
C GLY A 52 -19.85 -3.38 -8.56
N SER A 53 -18.60 -3.70 -8.31
CA SER A 53 -18.04 -5.06 -8.37
C SER A 53 -16.98 -5.30 -7.29
N LYS A 54 -16.59 -6.57 -7.07
CA LYS A 54 -15.45 -6.92 -6.21
C LYS A 54 -14.15 -6.25 -6.69
N GLU A 55 -13.96 -6.20 -8.01
CA GLU A 55 -12.82 -5.53 -8.62
C GLU A 55 -12.80 -4.02 -8.32
N GLN A 56 -13.93 -3.34 -8.54
CA GLN A 56 -14.02 -1.90 -8.25
C GLN A 56 -13.82 -1.62 -6.76
N LEU A 57 -14.42 -2.44 -5.89
CA LEU A 57 -14.21 -2.35 -4.44
C LEU A 57 -12.73 -2.54 -4.07
N PHE A 58 -12.04 -3.51 -4.67
CA PHE A 58 -10.61 -3.73 -4.43
C PHE A 58 -9.77 -2.54 -4.88
N ARG A 59 -10.01 -2.01 -6.07
CA ARG A 59 -9.30 -0.84 -6.59
C ARG A 59 -9.53 0.41 -5.73
N GLU A 60 -10.76 0.62 -5.24
CA GLU A 60 -11.03 1.68 -4.27
C GLU A 60 -10.31 1.46 -2.92
N ALA A 61 -10.26 0.21 -2.45
CA ALA A 61 -9.53 -0.17 -1.24
C ALA A 61 -8.02 0.08 -1.37
N VAL A 62 -7.40 -0.24 -2.52
CA VAL A 62 -6.00 0.06 -2.81
C VAL A 62 -5.75 1.58 -2.80
N ARG A 63 -6.62 2.36 -3.42
CA ARG A 63 -6.50 3.84 -3.39
C ARG A 63 -6.68 4.42 -1.98
N LEU A 64 -7.56 3.84 -1.17
CA LEU A 64 -7.70 4.24 0.24
C LEU A 64 -6.43 3.92 1.01
N TYR A 65 -5.87 2.71 0.81
CA TYR A 65 -4.61 2.31 1.43
C TYR A 65 -3.47 3.27 1.07
N GLU A 66 -3.33 3.61 -0.20
CA GLU A 66 -2.32 4.55 -0.68
C GLU A 66 -2.46 5.93 -0.03
N ARG A 67 -3.66 6.50 -0.01
CA ARG A 67 -3.91 7.80 0.66
C ARG A 67 -3.60 7.75 2.16
N SER A 68 -3.93 6.65 2.83
CA SER A 68 -3.72 6.50 4.28
C SER A 68 -2.25 6.30 4.66
N ASN A 69 -1.43 5.78 3.75
CA ASN A 69 -0.02 5.46 4.00
C ASN A 69 0.93 6.34 3.18
N GLY A 70 0.44 7.05 2.17
CA GLY A 70 1.24 7.92 1.30
C GLY A 70 1.90 9.08 2.04
N GLY A 71 1.29 9.57 3.13
CA GLY A 71 1.90 10.59 3.99
C GLY A 71 3.26 10.15 4.55
N VAL A 72 3.39 8.90 4.96
CA VAL A 72 4.66 8.34 5.48
C VAL A 72 5.78 8.41 4.44
N LEU A 73 5.48 8.10 3.17
CA LEU A 73 6.45 8.22 2.08
C LEU A 73 6.82 9.68 1.84
N CYS A 74 5.83 10.57 1.77
CA CYS A 74 6.07 12.01 1.57
C CYS A 74 6.92 12.60 2.70
N ASP A 75 6.60 12.28 3.96
CA ASP A 75 7.34 12.78 5.13
C ASP A 75 8.78 12.26 5.13
N ALA A 76 8.98 10.97 4.84
CA ALA A 76 10.32 10.40 4.73
C ALA A 76 11.15 11.07 3.62
N MET A 77 10.57 11.25 2.43
CA MET A 77 11.25 11.87 1.29
C MET A 77 11.56 13.37 1.51
N ALA A 78 10.90 14.03 2.45
CA ALA A 78 11.14 15.42 2.84
C ALA A 78 12.30 15.60 3.83
N SER A 79 12.99 14.53 4.26
CA SER A 79 14.16 14.60 5.16
C SER A 79 15.30 15.43 4.56
N ALA A 80 16.19 15.97 5.41
CA ALA A 80 17.22 16.91 4.98
C ALA A 80 18.20 16.29 3.97
N THR A 81 18.62 15.03 4.18
CA THR A 81 19.58 14.33 3.31
C THR A 81 18.95 13.10 2.64
N ALA A 82 19.54 12.64 1.52
CA ALA A 82 19.11 11.42 0.85
C ALA A 82 19.24 10.20 1.77
N ARG A 83 20.30 10.16 2.58
CA ARG A 83 20.50 9.10 3.57
C ARG A 83 19.37 9.06 4.58
N GLU A 84 19.05 10.19 5.20
CA GLU A 84 17.96 10.29 6.18
C GLU A 84 16.61 9.93 5.58
N ALA A 85 16.35 10.32 4.34
CA ALA A 85 15.09 9.99 3.64
C ALA A 85 14.94 8.47 3.44
N ILE A 86 15.99 7.80 2.97
CA ILE A 86 16.00 6.34 2.78
C ILE A 86 15.85 5.63 4.14
N GLU A 87 16.62 6.05 5.14
CA GLU A 87 16.55 5.51 6.50
C GLU A 87 15.17 5.68 7.11
N ALA A 88 14.58 6.88 7.03
CA ALA A 88 13.24 7.15 7.53
C ALA A 88 12.18 6.26 6.86
N MET A 89 12.28 6.04 5.55
CA MET A 89 11.37 5.17 4.81
C MET A 89 11.48 3.70 5.25
N LEU A 90 12.70 3.19 5.42
CA LEU A 90 12.90 1.81 5.87
C LEU A 90 12.48 1.63 7.33
N LEU A 91 12.77 2.59 8.21
CA LEU A 91 12.34 2.57 9.61
C LEU A 91 10.81 2.66 9.73
N ALA A 92 10.15 3.47 8.91
CA ALA A 92 8.68 3.53 8.85
C ALA A 92 8.09 2.19 8.39
N THR A 93 8.72 1.53 7.40
CA THR A 93 8.32 0.21 6.93
C THR A 93 8.47 -0.84 8.04
N ALA A 94 9.58 -0.82 8.80
CA ALA A 94 9.78 -1.70 9.94
C ALA A 94 8.74 -1.44 11.04
N GLY A 95 8.54 -0.18 11.44
CA GLY A 95 7.58 0.20 12.48
C GLY A 95 6.13 -0.18 12.15
N ALA A 96 5.80 -0.26 10.88
CA ALA A 96 4.49 -0.70 10.42
C ALA A 96 4.16 -2.16 10.81
N ALA A 97 5.15 -3.00 11.12
CA ALA A 97 4.94 -4.40 11.52
C ALA A 97 4.24 -4.52 12.88
N ASP A 98 4.49 -3.59 13.80
CA ASP A 98 4.00 -3.65 15.18
C ASP A 98 2.67 -2.88 15.39
N ILE A 99 2.10 -2.26 14.34
CA ILE A 99 0.85 -1.54 14.49
C ILE A 99 -0.29 -2.53 14.72
N GLN A 100 -0.94 -2.40 15.87
CA GLN A 100 -2.08 -3.23 16.27
C GLN A 100 -3.32 -2.95 15.41
N ASP A 101 -4.24 -3.91 15.36
CA ASP A 101 -5.55 -3.81 14.69
C ASP A 101 -5.52 -3.63 13.16
N ARG A 102 -4.38 -3.93 12.54
CA ARG A 102 -4.27 -3.99 11.07
C ARG A 102 -3.43 -5.19 10.60
N PRO A 103 -3.63 -5.69 9.38
CA PRO A 103 -2.78 -6.74 8.81
C PRO A 103 -1.34 -6.25 8.64
N SER A 104 -0.37 -7.13 8.91
CA SER A 104 1.05 -6.85 8.73
C SER A 104 1.45 -6.84 7.25
N GLY A 105 2.56 -6.18 6.93
CA GLY A 105 3.10 -6.04 5.59
C GLY A 105 2.43 -4.92 4.79
N CYS A 106 2.60 -4.92 3.49
CA CYS A 106 2.08 -3.91 2.57
C CYS A 106 1.02 -4.49 1.65
N LEU A 107 -0.21 -3.93 1.64
CA LEU A 107 -1.29 -4.39 0.75
C LEU A 107 -0.85 -4.42 -0.72
N VAL A 108 -0.17 -3.38 -1.19
CA VAL A 108 0.27 -3.25 -2.59
C VAL A 108 1.29 -4.33 -2.94
N VAL A 109 2.33 -4.50 -2.11
CA VAL A 109 3.41 -5.47 -2.35
C VAL A 109 2.89 -6.91 -2.30
N LEU A 110 2.08 -7.22 -1.28
CA LEU A 110 1.55 -8.58 -1.09
C LEU A 110 0.54 -8.96 -2.18
N SER A 111 -0.31 -8.03 -2.60
CA SER A 111 -1.25 -8.29 -3.71
C SER A 111 -0.53 -8.50 -5.04
N ALA A 112 0.56 -7.76 -5.28
CA ALA A 112 1.34 -7.86 -6.51
C ALA A 112 2.15 -9.17 -6.62
N ALA A 113 2.28 -9.94 -5.55
CA ALA A 113 2.94 -11.25 -5.57
C ALA A 113 2.13 -12.33 -6.33
N HIS A 114 0.84 -12.10 -6.55
CA HIS A 114 -0.05 -13.04 -7.23
C HIS A 114 -0.79 -12.36 -8.39
N PRO A 115 -0.08 -11.95 -9.46
CA PRO A 115 -0.67 -11.16 -10.55
C PRO A 115 -1.76 -11.93 -11.30
N ASP A 116 -1.62 -13.24 -11.46
CA ASP A 116 -2.60 -14.09 -12.17
C ASP A 116 -3.95 -14.21 -11.43
N ALA A 117 -3.96 -13.88 -10.14
CA ALA A 117 -5.17 -13.88 -9.32
C ALA A 117 -5.91 -12.53 -9.34
N LEU A 118 -5.39 -11.53 -10.03
CA LEU A 118 -5.91 -10.17 -10.05
C LEU A 118 -6.54 -9.82 -11.41
N PRO A 119 -7.60 -9.00 -11.43
CA PRO A 119 -8.07 -8.39 -12.66
C PRO A 119 -6.99 -7.50 -13.29
N PRO A 120 -6.91 -7.40 -14.64
CA PRO A 120 -5.88 -6.61 -15.33
C PRO A 120 -5.79 -5.15 -14.88
N ALA A 121 -6.93 -4.50 -14.66
CA ALA A 121 -6.95 -3.11 -14.19
C ALA A 121 -6.41 -2.94 -12.75
N ALA A 122 -6.63 -3.93 -11.88
CA ALA A 122 -6.05 -3.95 -10.55
C ALA A 122 -4.53 -4.17 -10.60
N CYS A 123 -4.05 -5.06 -11.49
CA CYS A 123 -2.62 -5.24 -11.74
C CYS A 123 -1.95 -3.94 -12.17
N ALA A 124 -2.58 -3.19 -13.08
CA ALA A 124 -2.07 -1.90 -13.56
C ALA A 124 -1.99 -0.88 -12.41
N ASP A 125 -3.07 -0.71 -11.62
CA ASP A 125 -3.08 0.20 -10.47
C ASP A 125 -1.93 -0.13 -9.48
N LEU A 126 -1.72 -1.41 -9.15
CA LEU A 126 -0.65 -1.84 -8.25
C LEU A 126 0.75 -1.64 -8.84
N LYS A 127 0.90 -1.81 -10.16
CA LYS A 127 2.16 -1.54 -10.86
C LYS A 127 2.50 -0.06 -10.78
N ASP A 128 1.54 0.81 -11.11
CA ASP A 128 1.74 2.27 -11.09
C ASP A 128 2.18 2.77 -9.71
N ILE A 129 1.58 2.25 -8.63
CA ILE A 129 1.97 2.61 -7.25
C ILE A 129 3.42 2.18 -6.96
N ARG A 130 3.82 0.96 -7.36
CA ARG A 130 5.19 0.49 -7.13
C ARG A 130 6.22 1.26 -7.96
N GLU A 131 5.91 1.56 -9.21
CA GLU A 131 6.75 2.39 -10.07
C GLU A 131 6.87 3.81 -9.51
N GLY A 132 5.79 4.38 -8.97
CA GLY A 132 5.81 5.66 -8.27
C GLY A 132 6.72 5.66 -7.04
N THR A 133 6.71 4.58 -6.25
CA THR A 133 7.62 4.43 -5.11
C THR A 133 9.08 4.35 -5.57
N LEU A 134 9.38 3.57 -6.61
CA LEU A 134 10.72 3.48 -7.19
C LEU A 134 11.20 4.84 -7.70
N ALA A 135 10.35 5.55 -8.43
CA ALA A 135 10.66 6.89 -8.94
C ALA A 135 10.92 7.91 -7.80
N ALA A 136 10.20 7.80 -6.68
CA ALA A 136 10.43 8.65 -5.51
C ALA A 136 11.81 8.41 -4.89
N PHE A 137 12.26 7.15 -4.78
CA PHE A 137 13.62 6.82 -4.34
C PHE A 137 14.67 7.40 -5.30
N GLU A 138 14.50 7.19 -6.60
CA GLU A 138 15.44 7.66 -7.61
C GLU A 138 15.56 9.19 -7.61
N GLU A 139 14.44 9.89 -7.54
CA GLU A 139 14.39 11.36 -7.45
C GLU A 139 15.10 11.87 -6.19
N ARG A 140 14.87 11.23 -5.03
CA ARG A 140 15.53 11.63 -3.80
C ARG A 140 17.04 11.42 -3.82
N LEU A 141 17.48 10.30 -4.42
CA LEU A 141 18.91 10.03 -4.63
C LEU A 141 19.53 11.02 -5.62
N ARG A 142 18.80 11.43 -6.66
CA ARG A 142 19.23 12.45 -7.61
C ARG A 142 19.46 13.80 -6.92
N GLN A 143 18.54 14.22 -6.05
CA GLN A 143 18.70 15.43 -5.23
C GLN A 143 19.92 15.33 -4.30
N GLY A 144 20.16 14.18 -3.67
CA GLY A 144 21.34 13.92 -2.86
C GLY A 144 22.65 14.03 -3.67
N ARG A 145 22.66 13.53 -4.91
CA ARG A 145 23.82 13.68 -5.80
C ARG A 145 24.06 15.16 -6.17
N GLU A 146 23.02 15.90 -6.47
CA GLU A 146 23.10 17.32 -6.76
C GLU A 146 23.60 18.15 -5.56
N ALA A 147 23.26 17.71 -4.34
CA ALA A 147 23.75 18.29 -3.09
C ALA A 147 25.17 17.84 -2.70
N GLY A 148 25.79 16.93 -3.46
CA GLY A 148 27.13 16.41 -3.17
C GLY A 148 27.16 15.30 -2.09
N GLU A 149 26.01 14.75 -1.71
CA GLU A 149 25.92 13.65 -0.73
C GLU A 149 26.28 12.29 -1.34
N ILE A 150 26.09 12.15 -2.65
CA ILE A 150 26.29 10.92 -3.43
C ILE A 150 27.31 11.19 -4.52
N ALA A 151 28.22 10.24 -4.76
CA ALA A 151 29.25 10.35 -5.77
C ALA A 151 28.64 10.63 -7.16
N PRO A 152 29.28 11.50 -7.99
CA PRO A 152 28.75 11.88 -9.31
C PRO A 152 28.52 10.72 -10.26
N ASP A 153 29.32 9.66 -10.13
CA ASP A 153 29.32 8.45 -10.97
C ASP A 153 28.44 7.30 -10.39
N ALA A 154 27.76 7.53 -9.27
CA ALA A 154 26.89 6.52 -8.66
C ALA A 154 25.72 6.16 -9.58
N ASP A 155 25.43 4.86 -9.70
CA ASP A 155 24.26 4.35 -10.41
C ASP A 155 23.00 4.50 -9.55
N LEU A 156 22.30 5.64 -9.71
CA LEU A 156 21.13 5.97 -8.92
C LEU A 156 19.95 5.00 -9.19
N ALA A 157 19.83 4.50 -10.40
CA ALA A 157 18.78 3.54 -10.75
C ALA A 157 19.00 2.20 -10.01
N ALA A 158 20.23 1.70 -9.99
CA ALA A 158 20.58 0.49 -9.23
C ALA A 158 20.37 0.71 -7.72
N MET A 159 20.76 1.87 -7.17
CA MET A 159 20.52 2.20 -5.77
C MET A 159 19.03 2.26 -5.44
N ALA A 160 18.22 2.94 -6.24
CA ALA A 160 16.78 3.02 -6.04
C ALA A 160 16.12 1.62 -6.09
N ALA A 161 16.50 0.80 -7.09
CA ALA A 161 16.02 -0.57 -7.21
C ALA A 161 16.40 -1.42 -5.99
N PHE A 162 17.61 -1.26 -5.46
CA PHE A 162 18.06 -1.94 -4.24
C PHE A 162 17.18 -1.59 -3.04
N TYR A 163 16.98 -0.29 -2.75
CA TYR A 163 16.18 0.14 -1.60
C TYR A 163 14.70 -0.23 -1.74
N ALA A 164 14.13 -0.13 -2.95
CA ALA A 164 12.78 -0.58 -3.21
C ALA A 164 12.64 -2.10 -2.98
N THR A 165 13.63 -2.89 -3.39
CA THR A 165 13.66 -4.34 -3.16
C THR A 165 13.76 -4.67 -1.68
N VAL A 166 14.61 -3.97 -0.92
CA VAL A 166 14.71 -4.13 0.55
C VAL A 166 13.37 -3.83 1.21
N GLN A 167 12.75 -2.69 0.88
CA GLN A 167 11.44 -2.31 1.42
C GLN A 167 10.35 -3.36 1.13
N GLN A 168 10.30 -3.89 -0.09
CA GLN A 168 9.36 -4.94 -0.47
C GLN A 168 9.65 -6.23 0.30
N GLY A 169 10.92 -6.62 0.45
CA GLY A 169 11.35 -7.76 1.26
C GLY A 169 10.94 -7.62 2.72
N MET A 170 11.07 -6.42 3.31
CA MET A 170 10.59 -6.13 4.67
C MET A 170 9.08 -6.34 4.81
N ALA A 171 8.28 -5.93 3.80
CA ALA A 171 6.84 -6.15 3.80
C ALA A 171 6.47 -7.65 3.82
N PHE A 172 7.19 -8.48 3.08
CA PHE A 172 7.02 -9.95 3.13
C PHE A 172 7.45 -10.54 4.46
N ARG A 173 8.59 -10.11 5.02
CA ARG A 173 9.06 -10.57 6.34
C ARG A 173 8.05 -10.20 7.44
N ALA A 174 7.51 -8.97 7.43
CA ALA A 174 6.46 -8.55 8.35
C ALA A 174 5.22 -9.45 8.26
N ARG A 175 4.76 -9.78 7.04
CA ARG A 175 3.64 -10.70 6.82
C ARG A 175 3.90 -12.08 7.43
N ASN A 176 5.14 -12.53 7.41
CA ASN A 176 5.58 -13.82 7.97
C ASN A 176 5.93 -13.74 9.46
N GLY A 177 5.57 -12.67 10.15
CA GLY A 177 5.69 -12.55 11.60
C GLY A 177 6.99 -11.92 12.11
N ALA A 178 7.81 -11.33 11.24
CA ALA A 178 8.96 -10.56 11.70
C ALA A 178 8.50 -9.32 12.48
N THR A 179 9.12 -9.10 13.64
CA THR A 179 8.89 -7.93 14.49
C THR A 179 9.55 -6.67 13.89
N ALA A 180 9.15 -5.48 14.35
CA ALA A 180 9.82 -4.25 13.94
C ALA A 180 11.30 -4.25 14.28
N ASP A 181 11.71 -4.82 15.42
CA ASP A 181 13.12 -4.89 15.81
C ASP A 181 13.94 -5.80 14.88
N GLU A 182 13.40 -6.93 14.48
CA GLU A 182 14.03 -7.82 13.49
C GLU A 182 14.16 -7.17 12.11
N LEU A 183 13.17 -6.33 11.74
CA LEU A 183 13.19 -5.60 10.47
C LEU A 183 14.18 -4.42 10.50
N ARG A 184 14.38 -3.75 11.64
CA ARG A 184 15.39 -2.70 11.81
C ARG A 184 16.82 -3.23 11.68
N GLY A 185 17.03 -4.51 11.97
CA GLY A 185 18.32 -5.19 11.82
C GLY A 185 18.64 -5.66 10.40
N THR A 186 17.76 -5.38 9.42
CA THR A 186 17.95 -5.78 8.03
C THR A 186 18.79 -4.76 7.27
#